data_a839f465b512e40ae1a63eefc92acf1f
#
_entry.id   a839f465b512e40ae1a63eefc92acf1f
#
_cell.length_a   1.000
_cell.length_b   1.000
_cell.length_c   1.000
_cell.angle_alpha   90.00
_cell.angle_beta   90.00
_cell.angle_gamma   90.00
#
_symmetry.space_group_name_H-M   'P 1'
#
loop_
_entity.id
_entity.type
_entity.pdbx_description
1 polymer ?
#
loop_
_entity_poly.entity_id
_entity_poly.type
_entity_poly.pdbx_seq_one_letter_code
_entity_poly.pdbx_strand_id
1 'polypeptide(L)'
;MKKLIALILVALLALTCTACAEAYTITASAPSGAPALALATIAVNQPENFTFVAAETISAEFASAKADFIVAPVNAGAKLYKMGKSTYKLAGVVSWGNLYIASQKENFHLEDMNGAKVVLFGENTINAAVVNYALAQNGIVPASVEYLAGAAQTQALLLTDAEAIVVTAEPALTAAMMKNAAITAYAVNDLYKAATGYEGYTQAALFVKEETIQAQPEAVKAFIEAVAASCEQATTDVEAVANAAVALEILPNVKVATQAIPGCAVRFVNALDAREQIEFTANIDLSQFGGALPADDFYYVAE
;
A
#
# COMPACT_ATOMS: atom_id res chain seq x y z
N MET A 1 9.58 -65.47 1.52
CA MET A 1 8.24 -64.89 1.27
C MET A 1 7.92 -63.71 2.21
N LYS A 2 8.01 -63.86 3.53
CA LYS A 2 7.68 -62.74 4.47
C LYS A 2 8.55 -61.46 4.31
N LYS A 3 9.84 -61.57 3.95
CA LYS A 3 10.73 -60.44 3.70
C LYS A 3 10.47 -59.74 2.36
N LEU A 4 9.96 -60.47 1.34
CA LEU A 4 9.61 -59.90 0.05
C LEU A 4 8.30 -59.12 0.11
N ILE A 5 7.34 -59.59 0.92
CA ILE A 5 6.07 -58.89 1.16
C ILE A 5 6.28 -57.60 1.93
N ALA A 6 7.19 -57.58 2.91
CA ALA A 6 7.56 -56.37 3.65
C ALA A 6 8.21 -55.27 2.77
N LEU A 7 9.06 -55.68 1.79
CA LEU A 7 9.66 -54.74 0.84
C LEU A 7 8.64 -54.12 -0.13
N ILE A 8 7.66 -54.93 -0.58
CA ILE A 8 6.58 -54.45 -1.47
C ILE A 8 5.63 -53.50 -0.73
N LEU A 9 5.33 -53.77 0.55
CA LEU A 9 4.50 -52.85 1.36
C LEU A 9 5.19 -51.50 1.63
N VAL A 10 6.51 -51.50 1.86
CA VAL A 10 7.27 -50.26 2.03
C VAL A 10 7.40 -49.48 0.71
N ALA A 11 7.52 -50.15 -0.42
CA ALA A 11 7.52 -49.52 -1.73
C ALA A 11 6.13 -48.96 -2.12
N LEU A 12 5.02 -49.63 -1.73
CA LEU A 12 3.67 -49.06 -1.94
C LEU A 12 3.37 -47.88 -1.00
N LEU A 13 3.89 -47.82 0.23
CA LEU A 13 3.74 -46.65 1.11
C LEU A 13 4.58 -45.47 0.62
N ALA A 14 5.71 -45.74 -0.07
CA ALA A 14 6.52 -44.62 -0.64
C ALA A 14 5.92 -44.05 -1.94
N LEU A 15 5.01 -44.75 -2.60
CA LEU A 15 4.34 -44.26 -3.82
C LEU A 15 3.05 -43.47 -3.56
N THR A 16 2.57 -43.37 -2.32
CA THR A 16 1.34 -42.66 -1.99
C THR A 16 1.54 -41.24 -1.46
N CYS A 17 2.78 -40.74 -1.44
CA CYS A 17 3.09 -39.36 -1.00
C CYS A 17 3.58 -38.42 -2.11
N THR A 18 3.33 -38.75 -3.38
CA THR A 18 3.36 -37.79 -4.47
C THR A 18 1.93 -37.56 -4.97
N ALA A 19 1.03 -37.14 -4.10
CA ALA A 19 0.04 -36.19 -4.54
C ALA A 19 0.89 -34.96 -4.93
N CYS A 20 1.12 -34.79 -6.24
CA CYS A 20 1.47 -33.50 -6.78
C CYS A 20 0.41 -32.53 -6.26
N ALA A 21 0.69 -31.82 -5.17
CA ALA A 21 0.08 -30.53 -4.97
C ALA A 21 0.45 -29.79 -6.26
N GLU A 22 -0.49 -29.62 -7.17
CA GLU A 22 -0.35 -28.62 -8.22
C GLU A 22 0.07 -27.38 -7.47
N ALA A 23 1.31 -26.92 -7.71
CA ALA A 23 1.80 -25.70 -7.12
C ALA A 23 0.93 -24.60 -7.72
N TYR A 24 -0.12 -24.21 -7.00
CA TYR A 24 -0.96 -23.11 -7.42
C TYR A 24 -0.10 -21.87 -7.53
N THR A 25 -0.10 -21.31 -8.73
CA THR A 25 0.63 -20.09 -9.02
C THR A 25 -0.29 -18.92 -8.69
N ILE A 26 -0.11 -18.33 -7.51
CA ILE A 26 -0.81 -17.09 -7.13
C ILE A 26 -0.27 -15.93 -7.96
N THR A 27 -1.16 -15.16 -8.54
CA THR A 27 -0.87 -13.94 -9.29
C THR A 27 -1.29 -12.69 -8.52
N ALA A 28 -0.50 -11.62 -8.61
CA ALA A 28 -0.82 -10.36 -7.93
C ALA A 28 -0.53 -9.12 -8.77
N SER A 29 -1.35 -8.08 -8.61
CA SER A 29 -1.14 -6.76 -9.20
C SER A 29 -1.00 -5.69 -8.11
N ALA A 30 -0.12 -4.70 -8.34
CA ALA A 30 0.04 -3.55 -7.44
C ALA A 30 0.36 -2.27 -8.22
N PRO A 31 0.04 -1.09 -7.68
CA PRO A 31 0.53 0.16 -8.24
C PRO A 31 2.01 0.31 -7.92
N SER A 32 2.83 0.71 -8.89
CA SER A 32 4.24 1.05 -8.67
C SER A 32 4.40 2.13 -7.60
N GLY A 33 5.48 2.06 -6.81
CA GLY A 33 5.75 2.94 -5.69
C GLY A 33 5.54 2.28 -4.33
N ALA A 34 5.25 3.06 -3.28
CA ALA A 34 5.20 2.57 -1.90
C ALA A 34 4.29 1.34 -1.67
N PRO A 35 3.07 1.24 -2.23
CA PRO A 35 2.24 0.06 -2.00
C PRO A 35 2.81 -1.25 -2.58
N ALA A 36 3.57 -1.17 -3.67
CA ALA A 36 4.21 -2.34 -4.28
C ALA A 36 5.30 -2.97 -3.40
N LEU A 37 5.85 -2.21 -2.45
CA LEU A 37 6.88 -2.69 -1.51
C LEU A 37 6.37 -3.87 -0.67
N ALA A 38 5.06 -3.93 -0.41
CA ALA A 38 4.44 -5.06 0.28
C ALA A 38 4.62 -6.41 -0.43
N LEU A 39 4.86 -6.39 -1.74
CA LEU A 39 5.05 -7.58 -2.57
C LEU A 39 6.49 -7.79 -3.03
N ALA A 40 7.40 -6.82 -2.80
CA ALA A 40 8.70 -6.76 -3.47
C ALA A 40 9.55 -8.01 -3.25
N THR A 41 9.70 -8.47 -1.99
CA THR A 41 10.56 -9.62 -1.67
C THR A 41 9.96 -10.97 -2.09
N ILE A 42 8.66 -11.04 -2.35
CA ILE A 42 8.00 -12.20 -2.93
C ILE A 42 8.16 -12.17 -4.45
N ALA A 43 7.83 -11.02 -5.05
CA ALA A 43 7.78 -10.86 -6.51
C ALA A 43 9.16 -11.02 -7.17
N VAL A 44 10.25 -10.62 -6.51
CA VAL A 44 11.60 -10.74 -7.08
C VAL A 44 12.00 -12.19 -7.37
N ASN A 45 11.41 -13.16 -6.67
CA ASN A 45 11.67 -14.59 -6.86
C ASN A 45 10.80 -15.24 -7.95
N GLN A 46 9.69 -14.62 -8.33
CA GLN A 46 8.72 -15.13 -9.31
C GLN A 46 8.10 -13.95 -10.10
N PRO A 47 8.90 -13.11 -10.76
CA PRO A 47 8.42 -11.83 -11.31
C PRO A 47 7.32 -12.00 -12.35
N GLU A 48 7.23 -13.15 -13.03
CA GLU A 48 6.20 -13.46 -14.02
C GLU A 48 4.78 -13.53 -13.44
N ASN A 49 4.65 -13.74 -12.12
CA ASN A 49 3.37 -13.83 -11.42
C ASN A 49 2.87 -12.47 -10.91
N PHE A 50 3.68 -11.42 -11.06
CA PHE A 50 3.38 -10.10 -10.52
C PHE A 50 3.32 -9.05 -11.62
N THR A 51 2.33 -8.16 -11.52
CA THR A 51 2.17 -7.05 -12.46
C THR A 51 2.20 -5.73 -11.67
N PHE A 52 3.14 -4.85 -12.03
CA PHE A 52 3.21 -3.50 -11.46
C PHE A 52 2.73 -2.51 -12.50
N VAL A 53 1.70 -1.72 -12.15
CA VAL A 53 1.03 -0.78 -13.05
C VAL A 53 1.17 0.65 -12.56
N ALA A 54 0.86 1.63 -13.41
CA ALA A 54 0.76 3.02 -12.99
C ALA A 54 -0.38 3.19 -11.95
N ALA A 55 -0.16 4.03 -10.94
CA ALA A 55 -1.08 4.15 -9.80
C ALA A 55 -2.52 4.55 -10.22
N GLU A 56 -2.64 5.39 -11.25
CA GLU A 56 -3.92 5.84 -11.80
C GLU A 56 -4.70 4.73 -12.51
N THR A 57 -4.05 3.63 -12.89
CA THR A 57 -4.68 2.52 -13.64
C THR A 57 -5.06 1.35 -12.75
N ILE A 58 -4.62 1.29 -11.48
CA ILE A 58 -4.82 0.14 -10.59
C ILE A 58 -6.31 -0.28 -10.44
N SER A 59 -7.23 0.67 -10.49
CA SER A 59 -8.67 0.37 -10.39
C SER A 59 -9.17 -0.50 -11.55
N ALA A 60 -8.49 -0.50 -12.70
CA ALA A 60 -8.84 -1.35 -13.83
C ALA A 60 -8.52 -2.83 -13.58
N GLU A 61 -7.58 -3.13 -12.66
CA GLU A 61 -7.23 -4.50 -12.29
C GLU A 61 -8.42 -5.22 -11.64
N PHE A 62 -9.23 -4.53 -10.83
CA PHE A 62 -10.46 -5.10 -10.27
C PHE A 62 -11.47 -5.50 -11.35
N ALA A 63 -11.60 -4.68 -12.40
CA ALA A 63 -12.53 -4.98 -13.50
C ALA A 63 -11.99 -6.08 -14.43
N SER A 64 -10.66 -6.17 -14.60
CA SER A 64 -10.03 -7.21 -15.39
C SER A 64 -10.15 -8.59 -14.74
N ALA A 65 -10.18 -8.63 -13.41
CA ALA A 65 -10.25 -9.81 -12.55
C ALA A 65 -9.23 -10.92 -12.91
N LYS A 66 -8.08 -10.53 -13.46
CA LYS A 66 -7.04 -11.48 -13.90
C LYS A 66 -6.17 -11.96 -12.76
N ALA A 67 -5.78 -11.04 -11.86
CA ALA A 67 -4.93 -11.37 -10.72
C ALA A 67 -5.77 -12.01 -9.59
N ASP A 68 -5.15 -12.92 -8.83
CA ASP A 68 -5.75 -13.50 -7.63
C ASP A 68 -5.77 -12.50 -6.49
N PHE A 69 -4.73 -11.66 -6.41
CA PHE A 69 -4.61 -10.59 -5.44
C PHE A 69 -4.35 -9.24 -6.10
N ILE A 70 -4.85 -8.19 -5.47
CA ILE A 70 -4.60 -6.81 -5.89
C ILE A 70 -4.19 -6.00 -4.66
N VAL A 71 -3.09 -5.26 -4.74
CA VAL A 71 -2.81 -4.17 -3.81
C VAL A 71 -3.36 -2.89 -4.43
N ALA A 72 -4.20 -2.17 -3.70
CA ALA A 72 -4.85 -0.95 -4.20
C ALA A 72 -5.27 -0.03 -3.05
N PRO A 73 -5.64 1.25 -3.32
CA PRO A 73 -6.23 2.10 -2.30
C PRO A 73 -7.47 1.47 -1.68
N VAL A 74 -7.55 1.51 -0.33
CA VAL A 74 -8.65 0.88 0.44
C VAL A 74 -10.01 1.33 -0.06
N ASN A 75 -10.17 2.63 -0.27
CA ASN A 75 -11.41 3.23 -0.77
C ASN A 75 -11.81 2.76 -2.18
N ALA A 76 -10.83 2.52 -3.06
CA ALA A 76 -11.11 2.05 -4.43
C ALA A 76 -11.72 0.65 -4.42
N GLY A 77 -11.10 -0.29 -3.67
CA GLY A 77 -11.62 -1.65 -3.51
C GLY A 77 -13.01 -1.65 -2.86
N ALA A 78 -13.20 -0.91 -1.75
CA ALA A 78 -14.47 -0.81 -1.06
C ALA A 78 -15.60 -0.25 -1.95
N LYS A 79 -15.31 0.81 -2.70
CA LYS A 79 -16.28 1.42 -3.63
C LYS A 79 -16.68 0.46 -4.74
N LEU A 80 -15.71 -0.22 -5.36
CA LEU A 80 -15.99 -1.16 -6.45
C LEU A 80 -16.76 -2.40 -5.96
N TYR A 81 -16.41 -2.92 -4.78
CA TYR A 81 -17.13 -4.03 -4.15
C TYR A 81 -18.57 -3.64 -3.88
N LYS A 82 -18.81 -2.51 -3.21
CA LYS A 82 -20.16 -1.98 -2.92
C LYS A 82 -21.00 -1.78 -4.16
N MET A 83 -20.40 -1.37 -5.28
CA MET A 83 -21.09 -1.19 -6.56
C MET A 83 -21.38 -2.52 -7.28
N GLY A 84 -20.97 -3.66 -6.73
CA GLY A 84 -21.08 -4.97 -7.40
C GLY A 84 -20.19 -5.07 -8.65
N LYS A 85 -19.14 -4.26 -8.74
CA LYS A 85 -18.19 -4.24 -9.87
C LYS A 85 -16.89 -5.03 -9.58
N SER A 86 -16.80 -5.61 -8.41
CA SER A 86 -15.63 -6.37 -7.94
C SER A 86 -16.09 -7.43 -6.95
N THR A 87 -15.50 -8.62 -7.03
CA THR A 87 -15.66 -9.73 -6.08
C THR A 87 -14.47 -9.83 -5.11
N TYR A 88 -13.54 -8.87 -5.16
CA TYR A 88 -12.36 -8.86 -4.29
C TYR A 88 -12.71 -8.41 -2.89
N LYS A 89 -12.32 -9.22 -1.91
CA LYS A 89 -12.46 -8.94 -0.47
C LYS A 89 -11.16 -8.39 0.10
N LEU A 90 -11.24 -7.53 1.08
CA LEU A 90 -10.07 -6.96 1.75
C LEU A 90 -9.45 -7.99 2.70
N ALA A 91 -8.20 -8.40 2.42
CA ALA A 91 -7.45 -9.35 3.24
C ALA A 91 -6.63 -8.67 4.36
N GLY A 92 -6.15 -7.46 4.12
CA GLY A 92 -5.42 -6.67 5.12
C GLY A 92 -4.94 -5.35 4.55
N VAL A 93 -4.59 -4.41 5.43
CA VAL A 93 -3.97 -3.13 5.07
C VAL A 93 -2.46 -3.32 5.01
N VAL A 94 -1.82 -2.80 3.96
CA VAL A 94 -0.37 -2.94 3.72
C VAL A 94 0.40 -1.62 3.73
N SER A 95 -0.29 -0.47 3.60
CA SER A 95 0.33 0.87 3.64
C SER A 95 -0.51 1.81 4.50
N TRP A 96 0.16 2.58 5.38
CA TRP A 96 -0.44 3.37 6.45
C TRP A 96 -0.13 4.86 6.34
N GLY A 97 -0.10 5.37 5.11
CA GLY A 97 0.17 6.77 4.83
C GLY A 97 1.65 7.07 4.64
N ASN A 98 1.99 7.58 3.46
CA ASN A 98 3.36 7.93 3.06
C ASN A 98 3.47 9.39 2.59
N LEU A 99 2.57 10.26 3.08
CA LEU A 99 2.50 11.66 2.68
C LEU A 99 3.30 12.55 3.62
N TYR A 100 3.91 13.58 3.06
CA TYR A 100 4.75 14.52 3.78
C TYR A 100 4.48 15.95 3.30
N ILE A 101 4.42 16.89 4.24
CA ILE A 101 4.43 18.32 4.00
C ILE A 101 5.89 18.74 3.88
N ALA A 102 6.28 19.40 2.81
CA ALA A 102 7.67 19.79 2.57
C ALA A 102 7.81 21.18 1.97
N SER A 103 8.91 21.85 2.30
CA SER A 103 9.29 23.17 1.75
C SER A 103 10.79 23.37 1.78
N GLN A 104 11.31 24.25 0.91
CA GLN A 104 12.68 24.75 0.95
C GLN A 104 12.84 26.07 1.74
N LYS A 105 11.73 26.61 2.27
CA LYS A 105 11.76 27.84 3.06
C LYS A 105 12.74 27.72 4.22
N GLU A 106 13.55 28.75 4.42
CA GLU A 106 14.44 28.80 5.57
C GLU A 106 13.63 28.76 6.88
N ASN A 107 14.02 27.89 7.79
CA ASN A 107 13.33 27.68 9.08
C ASN A 107 11.83 27.35 8.92
N PHE A 108 11.47 26.57 7.90
CA PHE A 108 10.09 26.16 7.67
C PHE A 108 9.50 25.37 8.85
N HIS A 109 8.34 25.81 9.34
CA HIS A 109 7.52 25.17 10.36
C HIS A 109 6.10 24.93 9.85
N LEU A 110 5.37 24.00 10.46
CA LEU A 110 3.98 23.68 10.06
C LEU A 110 3.04 24.90 10.18
N GLU A 111 3.28 25.77 11.14
CA GLU A 111 2.54 27.01 11.36
C GLU A 111 2.64 27.98 10.17
N ASP A 112 3.69 27.90 9.36
CA ASP A 112 3.86 28.72 8.15
C ASP A 112 2.85 28.39 7.06
N MET A 113 2.15 27.26 7.19
CA MET A 113 1.02 26.92 6.32
C MET A 113 -0.21 27.79 6.57
N ASN A 114 -0.35 28.42 7.76
CA ASN A 114 -1.49 29.28 8.05
C ASN A 114 -1.47 30.53 7.16
N GLY A 115 -2.57 30.70 6.42
CA GLY A 115 -2.69 31.80 5.47
C GLY A 115 -1.80 31.68 4.24
N ALA A 116 -1.06 30.60 4.07
CA ALA A 116 -0.24 30.34 2.89
C ALA A 116 -1.02 29.55 1.82
N LYS A 117 -0.50 29.61 0.60
CA LYS A 117 -0.88 28.69 -0.47
C LYS A 117 -0.14 27.36 -0.27
N VAL A 118 -0.88 26.27 -0.30
CA VAL A 118 -0.33 24.89 -0.21
C VAL A 118 -0.69 24.13 -1.47
N VAL A 119 0.23 23.33 -1.98
CA VAL A 119 0.02 22.53 -3.19
C VAL A 119 0.05 21.04 -2.84
N LEU A 120 -1.08 20.36 -3.06
CA LEU A 120 -1.26 18.94 -2.90
C LEU A 120 -1.24 18.24 -4.25
N PHE A 121 -1.38 16.92 -4.24
CA PHE A 121 -1.71 16.14 -5.43
C PHE A 121 -2.95 15.28 -5.18
N GLY A 122 -3.60 14.86 -6.29
CA GLY A 122 -4.73 13.93 -6.23
C GLY A 122 -5.99 14.58 -5.67
N GLU A 123 -6.48 15.62 -6.34
CA GLU A 123 -7.78 16.22 -6.03
C GLU A 123 -8.90 15.17 -5.99
N ASN A 124 -9.84 15.32 -5.05
CA ASN A 124 -10.95 14.37 -4.87
C ASN A 124 -10.51 12.93 -4.58
N THR A 125 -9.38 12.74 -3.89
CA THR A 125 -8.93 11.44 -3.39
C THR A 125 -9.02 11.36 -1.88
N ILE A 126 -9.03 10.13 -1.33
CA ILE A 126 -8.99 9.93 0.12
C ILE A 126 -7.71 10.50 0.73
N ASN A 127 -6.58 10.47 0.02
CA ASN A 127 -5.33 11.07 0.47
C ASN A 127 -5.49 12.57 0.71
N ALA A 128 -6.10 13.31 -0.23
CA ALA A 128 -6.36 14.74 -0.08
C ALA A 128 -7.34 15.02 1.07
N ALA A 129 -8.39 14.20 1.22
CA ALA A 129 -9.35 14.33 2.32
C ALA A 129 -8.68 14.13 3.68
N VAL A 130 -7.81 13.11 3.82
CA VAL A 130 -7.05 12.84 5.06
C VAL A 130 -6.09 13.99 5.39
N VAL A 131 -5.36 14.53 4.40
CA VAL A 131 -4.47 15.69 4.62
C VAL A 131 -5.27 16.87 5.13
N ASN A 132 -6.36 17.23 4.45
CA ASN A 132 -7.20 18.36 4.84
C ASN A 132 -7.80 18.15 6.24
N TYR A 133 -8.25 16.93 6.57
CA TYR A 133 -8.71 16.57 7.90
C TYR A 133 -7.62 16.75 8.94
N ALA A 134 -6.42 16.20 8.71
CA ALA A 134 -5.30 16.30 9.65
C ALA A 134 -4.88 17.75 9.89
N LEU A 135 -4.79 18.57 8.85
CA LEU A 135 -4.49 20.00 8.96
C LEU A 135 -5.55 20.71 9.81
N ALA A 136 -6.83 20.52 9.49
CA ALA A 136 -7.94 21.18 10.19
C ALA A 136 -8.00 20.83 11.68
N GLN A 137 -7.82 19.52 12.02
CA GLN A 137 -7.84 19.07 13.42
C GLN A 137 -6.66 19.61 14.24
N ASN A 138 -5.54 19.95 13.60
CA ASN A 138 -4.38 20.57 14.23
C ASN A 138 -4.39 22.10 14.14
N GLY A 139 -5.51 22.73 13.72
CA GLY A 139 -5.65 24.16 13.64
C GLY A 139 -4.84 24.84 12.54
N ILE A 140 -4.41 24.09 11.54
CA ILE A 140 -3.65 24.60 10.39
C ILE A 140 -4.63 24.95 9.26
N VAL A 141 -4.69 26.22 8.88
CA VAL A 141 -5.66 26.75 7.90
C VAL A 141 -4.93 27.45 6.75
N PRO A 142 -4.61 26.77 5.64
CA PRO A 142 -4.07 27.40 4.44
C PRO A 142 -5.04 28.43 3.84
N ALA A 143 -4.51 29.49 3.22
CA ALA A 143 -5.34 30.45 2.47
C ALA A 143 -5.95 29.81 1.21
N SER A 144 -5.21 28.90 0.57
CA SER A 144 -5.68 28.14 -0.58
C SER A 144 -4.96 26.79 -0.69
N VAL A 145 -5.67 25.81 -1.24
CA VAL A 145 -5.11 24.50 -1.59
C VAL A 145 -5.25 24.32 -3.08
N GLU A 146 -4.14 24.10 -3.77
CA GLU A 146 -4.10 23.76 -5.18
C GLU A 146 -3.71 22.30 -5.36
N TYR A 147 -4.14 21.67 -6.47
CA TYR A 147 -3.91 20.26 -6.72
C TYR A 147 -3.17 20.04 -8.03
N LEU A 148 -2.12 19.22 -7.97
CA LEU A 148 -1.41 18.66 -9.11
C LEU A 148 -1.83 17.20 -9.34
N ALA A 149 -1.43 16.63 -10.47
CA ALA A 149 -1.86 15.29 -10.85
C ALA A 149 -1.27 14.19 -9.95
N GLY A 150 -0.01 14.34 -9.51
CA GLY A 150 0.66 13.31 -8.73
C GLY A 150 1.89 13.79 -7.98
N ALA A 151 2.50 12.90 -7.19
CA ALA A 151 3.67 13.20 -6.37
C ALA A 151 4.90 13.65 -7.18
N ALA A 152 5.04 13.21 -8.43
CA ALA A 152 6.12 13.65 -9.31
C ALA A 152 6.04 15.15 -9.62
N GLN A 153 4.83 15.70 -9.79
CA GLN A 153 4.63 17.12 -10.04
C GLN A 153 4.86 17.97 -8.78
N THR A 154 4.41 17.50 -7.60
CA THR A 154 4.71 18.20 -6.34
C THR A 154 6.21 18.13 -6.00
N GLN A 155 6.89 17.03 -6.31
CA GLN A 155 8.35 16.93 -6.21
C GLN A 155 9.06 17.94 -7.13
N ALA A 156 8.61 18.05 -8.38
CA ALA A 156 9.19 19.00 -9.33
C ALA A 156 9.02 20.45 -8.86
N LEU A 157 7.82 20.79 -8.38
CA LEU A 157 7.55 22.11 -7.80
C LEU A 157 8.44 22.38 -6.57
N LEU A 158 8.52 21.40 -5.65
CA LEU A 158 9.38 21.48 -4.47
C LEU A 158 10.85 21.75 -4.82
N LEU A 159 11.35 21.24 -5.96
CA LEU A 159 12.74 21.45 -6.38
C LEU A 159 12.97 22.75 -7.14
N THR A 160 11.94 23.37 -7.72
CA THR A 160 12.08 24.54 -8.61
C THR A 160 11.59 25.85 -7.98
N ASP A 161 10.78 25.79 -6.93
CA ASP A 161 10.24 26.95 -6.24
C ASP A 161 10.60 26.88 -4.74
N ALA A 162 11.53 27.75 -4.30
CA ALA A 162 12.00 27.78 -2.93
C ALA A 162 10.91 28.21 -1.90
N GLU A 163 9.89 28.92 -2.38
CA GLU A 163 8.79 29.41 -1.54
C GLU A 163 7.60 28.44 -1.49
N ALA A 164 7.60 27.38 -2.30
CA ALA A 164 6.50 26.42 -2.35
C ALA A 164 6.39 25.63 -1.03
N ILE A 165 5.16 25.46 -0.57
CA ILE A 165 4.79 24.49 0.45
C ILE A 165 3.98 23.40 -0.25
N VAL A 166 4.49 22.18 -0.25
CA VAL A 166 3.86 21.09 -0.98
C VAL A 166 3.51 19.92 -0.05
N VAL A 167 2.50 19.17 -0.41
CA VAL A 167 2.31 17.80 0.11
C VAL A 167 2.71 16.84 -1.00
N THR A 168 3.71 16.02 -0.71
CA THR A 168 4.24 15.01 -1.62
C THR A 168 4.26 13.65 -0.91
N ALA A 169 4.73 12.60 -1.59
CA ALA A 169 4.78 11.25 -1.05
C ALA A 169 6.18 10.66 -1.13
N GLU A 170 6.47 9.66 -0.29
CA GLU A 170 7.60 8.77 -0.56
C GLU A 170 7.32 7.88 -1.79
N PRO A 171 8.32 7.58 -2.60
CA PRO A 171 9.75 7.91 -2.52
C PRO A 171 10.15 9.25 -3.16
N ALA A 172 9.19 10.02 -3.67
CA ALA A 172 9.46 11.29 -4.36
C ALA A 172 10.10 12.34 -3.42
N LEU A 173 9.67 12.37 -2.14
CA LEU A 173 10.29 13.25 -1.13
C LEU A 173 11.77 12.94 -0.95
N THR A 174 12.11 11.70 -0.64
CA THR A 174 13.51 11.28 -0.45
C THR A 174 14.36 11.63 -1.68
N ALA A 175 13.86 11.35 -2.89
CA ALA A 175 14.57 11.71 -4.12
C ALA A 175 14.77 13.24 -4.28
N ALA A 176 13.84 14.06 -3.77
CA ALA A 176 13.99 15.52 -3.74
C ALA A 176 15.03 15.95 -2.70
N MET A 177 14.96 15.44 -1.47
CA MET A 177 15.89 15.75 -0.37
C MET A 177 17.33 15.39 -0.70
N MET A 178 17.55 14.29 -1.44
CA MET A 178 18.87 13.93 -1.94
C MET A 178 19.46 14.91 -2.96
N LYS A 179 18.62 15.68 -3.65
CA LYS A 179 19.03 16.72 -4.60
C LYS A 179 19.18 18.08 -3.92
N ASN A 180 18.41 18.33 -2.86
CA ASN A 180 18.42 19.58 -2.13
C ASN A 180 18.27 19.35 -0.62
N ALA A 181 19.37 19.51 0.11
CA ALA A 181 19.42 19.31 1.56
C ALA A 181 18.73 20.46 2.36
N ALA A 182 18.31 21.56 1.71
CA ALA A 182 17.55 22.62 2.37
C ALA A 182 16.07 22.25 2.58
N ILE A 183 15.57 21.16 1.98
CA ILE A 183 14.20 20.72 2.15
C ILE A 183 13.98 20.26 3.59
N THR A 184 13.01 20.88 4.27
CA THR A 184 12.45 20.44 5.55
C THR A 184 11.13 19.72 5.28
N ALA A 185 10.87 18.59 5.96
CA ALA A 185 9.66 17.81 5.76
C ALA A 185 9.07 17.32 7.08
N TYR A 186 7.73 17.24 7.12
CA TYR A 186 6.93 16.73 8.24
C TYR A 186 6.00 15.64 7.75
N ALA A 187 5.95 14.51 8.46
CA ALA A 187 5.02 13.44 8.11
C ALA A 187 3.56 13.85 8.37
N VAL A 188 2.68 13.64 7.42
CA VAL A 188 1.23 13.82 7.62
C VAL A 188 0.72 12.89 8.71
N ASN A 189 1.33 11.71 8.87
CA ASN A 189 0.99 10.77 9.93
C ASN A 189 1.17 11.34 11.33
N ASP A 190 2.11 12.24 11.57
CA ASP A 190 2.29 12.86 12.88
C ASP A 190 1.08 13.77 13.22
N LEU A 191 0.60 14.54 12.25
CA LEU A 191 -0.62 15.34 12.39
C LEU A 191 -1.86 14.47 12.53
N TYR A 192 -1.94 13.37 11.76
CA TYR A 192 -3.03 12.42 11.83
C TYR A 192 -3.07 11.74 13.20
N LYS A 193 -1.92 11.32 13.72
CA LYS A 193 -1.79 10.74 15.06
C LYS A 193 -2.19 11.71 16.16
N ALA A 194 -1.76 12.98 16.08
CA ALA A 194 -2.14 14.01 17.04
C ALA A 194 -3.68 14.23 17.07
N ALA A 195 -4.32 14.12 15.90
CA ALA A 195 -5.77 14.28 15.77
C ALA A 195 -6.61 13.07 16.19
N THR A 196 -6.06 11.86 16.04
CA THR A 196 -6.86 10.61 16.12
C THR A 196 -6.36 9.58 17.12
N GLY A 197 -5.08 9.65 17.50
CA GLY A 197 -4.38 8.61 18.26
C GLY A 197 -3.86 7.44 17.43
N TYR A 198 -4.23 7.32 16.15
CA TYR A 198 -3.73 6.27 15.25
C TYR A 198 -2.38 6.64 14.64
N GLU A 199 -1.47 5.67 14.52
CA GLU A 199 -0.11 5.87 13.99
C GLU A 199 -0.06 6.26 12.50
N GLY A 200 -1.14 6.02 11.75
CA GLY A 200 -1.29 6.36 10.34
C GLY A 200 -2.67 6.00 9.83
N TYR A 201 -3.04 6.53 8.67
CA TYR A 201 -4.32 6.25 8.05
C TYR A 201 -4.23 5.05 7.08
N THR A 202 -5.35 4.36 6.90
CA THR A 202 -5.43 3.20 6.00
C THR A 202 -5.39 3.66 4.55
N GLN A 203 -4.24 3.47 3.87
CA GLN A 203 -4.01 3.98 2.53
C GLN A 203 -4.20 2.92 1.45
N ALA A 204 -3.44 1.82 1.52
CA ALA A 204 -3.53 0.72 0.57
C ALA A 204 -3.71 -0.62 1.28
N ALA A 205 -4.48 -1.50 0.66
CA ALA A 205 -4.80 -2.83 1.17
C ALA A 205 -4.51 -3.91 0.13
N LEU A 206 -4.30 -5.12 0.63
CA LEU A 206 -4.29 -6.36 -0.13
C LEU A 206 -5.74 -6.84 -0.27
N PHE A 207 -6.16 -7.10 -1.49
CA PHE A 207 -7.47 -7.66 -1.81
C PHE A 207 -7.29 -9.03 -2.44
N VAL A 208 -8.19 -9.96 -2.13
CA VAL A 208 -8.21 -11.32 -2.66
C VAL A 208 -9.51 -11.60 -3.40
N LYS A 209 -9.43 -12.20 -4.58
CA LYS A 209 -10.58 -12.54 -5.40
C LYS A 209 -11.41 -13.66 -4.76
N GLU A 210 -12.73 -13.54 -4.71
CA GLU A 210 -13.61 -14.50 -4.06
C GLU A 210 -13.49 -15.90 -4.68
N GLU A 211 -13.38 -16.00 -6.00
CA GLU A 211 -13.19 -17.26 -6.69
C GLU A 211 -11.90 -17.98 -6.27
N THR A 212 -10.81 -17.20 -6.02
CA THR A 212 -9.54 -17.74 -5.54
C THR A 212 -9.66 -18.24 -4.10
N ILE A 213 -10.40 -17.51 -3.23
CA ILE A 213 -10.69 -17.97 -1.85
C ILE A 213 -11.37 -19.33 -1.87
N GLN A 214 -12.38 -19.50 -2.73
CA GLN A 214 -13.15 -20.74 -2.82
C GLN A 214 -12.35 -21.90 -3.43
N ALA A 215 -11.53 -21.61 -4.45
CA ALA A 215 -10.80 -22.63 -5.18
C ALA A 215 -9.51 -23.09 -4.46
N GLN A 216 -8.86 -22.18 -3.71
CA GLN A 216 -7.50 -22.37 -3.21
C GLN A 216 -7.29 -21.77 -1.81
N PRO A 217 -8.10 -22.11 -0.80
CA PRO A 217 -8.06 -21.44 0.51
C PRO A 217 -6.68 -21.51 1.18
N GLU A 218 -5.99 -22.65 1.09
CA GLU A 218 -4.65 -22.82 1.66
C GLU A 218 -3.59 -21.96 0.96
N ALA A 219 -3.66 -21.82 -0.37
CA ALA A 219 -2.76 -20.96 -1.11
C ALA A 219 -3.01 -19.47 -0.80
N VAL A 220 -4.28 -19.09 -0.62
CA VAL A 220 -4.67 -17.74 -0.18
C VAL A 220 -4.06 -17.42 1.18
N LYS A 221 -4.21 -18.31 2.15
CA LYS A 221 -3.64 -18.16 3.49
C LYS A 221 -2.12 -18.03 3.46
N ALA A 222 -1.45 -18.94 2.77
CA ALA A 222 0.01 -18.93 2.64
C ALA A 222 0.51 -17.65 1.96
N PHE A 223 -0.20 -17.13 0.95
CA PHE A 223 0.17 -15.89 0.28
C PHE A 223 -0.01 -14.66 1.19
N ILE A 224 -1.09 -14.60 1.96
CA ILE A 224 -1.31 -13.52 2.95
C ILE A 224 -0.20 -13.52 4.01
N GLU A 225 0.20 -14.70 4.51
CA GLU A 225 1.32 -14.84 5.45
C GLU A 225 2.65 -14.39 4.82
N ALA A 226 2.90 -14.73 3.55
CA ALA A 226 4.06 -14.26 2.81
C ALA A 226 4.07 -12.73 2.63
N VAL A 227 2.91 -12.11 2.36
CA VAL A 227 2.78 -10.65 2.27
C VAL A 227 3.03 -9.99 3.63
N ALA A 228 2.53 -10.57 4.72
CA ALA A 228 2.81 -10.08 6.07
C ALA A 228 4.31 -10.10 6.38
N ALA A 229 5.01 -11.20 6.06
CA ALA A 229 6.46 -11.31 6.21
C ALA A 229 7.21 -10.33 5.30
N SER A 230 6.77 -10.12 4.05
CA SER A 230 7.36 -9.12 3.15
C SER A 230 7.21 -7.69 3.69
N CYS A 231 6.05 -7.35 4.26
CA CYS A 231 5.84 -6.06 4.92
C CYS A 231 6.75 -5.87 6.14
N GLU A 232 6.98 -6.91 6.95
CA GLU A 232 7.87 -6.85 8.10
C GLU A 232 9.31 -6.56 7.68
N GLN A 233 9.77 -7.09 6.55
CA GLN A 233 11.10 -6.82 6.01
C GLN A 233 11.31 -5.34 5.66
N ALA A 234 10.26 -4.56 5.38
CA ALA A 234 10.39 -3.12 5.16
C ALA A 234 10.95 -2.35 6.38
N THR A 235 10.96 -2.97 7.57
CA THR A 235 11.57 -2.42 8.79
C THR A 235 12.76 -3.23 9.29
N THR A 236 12.79 -4.54 9.08
CA THR A 236 13.81 -5.45 9.63
C THR A 236 14.95 -5.73 8.66
N ASP A 237 14.69 -5.63 7.34
CA ASP A 237 15.70 -5.84 6.28
C ASP A 237 15.44 -4.90 5.09
N VAL A 238 15.55 -3.60 5.36
CA VAL A 238 15.32 -2.53 4.36
C VAL A 238 16.18 -2.72 3.11
N GLU A 239 17.40 -3.25 3.25
CA GLU A 239 18.32 -3.46 2.12
C GLU A 239 17.80 -4.55 1.18
N ALA A 240 17.27 -5.66 1.69
CA ALA A 240 16.67 -6.71 0.88
C ALA A 240 15.46 -6.18 0.11
N VAL A 241 14.56 -5.43 0.77
CA VAL A 241 13.40 -4.81 0.13
C VAL A 241 13.82 -3.79 -0.93
N ALA A 242 14.85 -2.97 -0.66
CA ALA A 242 15.36 -1.99 -1.61
C ALA A 242 15.94 -2.64 -2.87
N ASN A 243 16.74 -3.70 -2.70
CA ASN A 243 17.29 -4.46 -3.82
C ASN A 243 16.19 -5.13 -4.66
N ALA A 244 15.20 -5.75 -4.01
CA ALA A 244 14.05 -6.35 -4.68
C ALA A 244 13.24 -5.30 -5.46
N ALA A 245 12.92 -4.16 -4.84
CA ALA A 245 12.16 -3.09 -5.45
C ALA A 245 12.85 -2.49 -6.69
N VAL A 246 14.19 -2.40 -6.67
CA VAL A 246 14.97 -1.91 -7.81
C VAL A 246 15.05 -2.97 -8.92
N ALA A 247 15.25 -4.24 -8.57
CA ALA A 247 15.26 -5.34 -9.53
C ALA A 247 13.93 -5.48 -10.29
N LEU A 248 12.81 -5.12 -9.64
CA LEU A 248 11.45 -5.11 -10.19
C LEU A 248 11.05 -3.76 -10.82
N GLU A 249 11.97 -2.81 -10.92
CA GLU A 249 11.74 -1.45 -11.46
C GLU A 249 10.65 -0.66 -10.71
N ILE A 250 10.31 -1.05 -9.46
CA ILE A 250 9.37 -0.35 -8.58
C ILE A 250 9.98 0.98 -8.11
N LEU A 251 11.28 0.98 -7.77
CA LEU A 251 12.04 2.14 -7.32
C LEU A 251 13.28 2.37 -8.21
N PRO A 252 13.75 3.64 -8.35
CA PRO A 252 14.72 4.00 -9.39
C PRO A 252 16.15 3.50 -9.11
N ASN A 253 16.56 3.40 -7.86
CA ASN A 253 17.86 2.92 -7.43
C ASN A 253 17.90 2.59 -5.94
N VAL A 254 18.86 1.75 -5.53
CA VAL A 254 18.95 1.22 -4.16
C VAL A 254 19.17 2.35 -3.14
N LYS A 255 19.94 3.39 -3.45
CA LYS A 255 20.20 4.49 -2.52
C LYS A 255 18.93 5.25 -2.16
N VAL A 256 18.09 5.60 -3.14
CA VAL A 256 16.77 6.21 -2.90
C VAL A 256 15.88 5.24 -2.16
N ALA A 257 15.82 3.98 -2.59
CA ALA A 257 14.98 2.96 -2.00
C ALA A 257 15.27 2.77 -0.50
N THR A 258 16.53 2.55 -0.13
CA THR A 258 16.94 2.32 1.27
C THR A 258 16.57 3.51 2.18
N GLN A 259 16.65 4.74 1.67
CA GLN A 259 16.29 5.92 2.45
C GLN A 259 14.78 6.18 2.51
N ALA A 260 14.04 5.85 1.43
CA ALA A 260 12.60 6.12 1.34
C ALA A 260 11.73 5.05 2.03
N ILE A 261 12.13 3.78 2.01
CA ILE A 261 11.32 2.65 2.51
C ILE A 261 10.81 2.88 3.94
N PRO A 262 11.61 3.34 4.91
CA PRO A 262 11.10 3.60 6.27
C PRO A 262 9.95 4.61 6.30
N GLY A 263 9.98 5.61 5.40
CA GLY A 263 8.93 6.64 5.27
C GLY A 263 7.70 6.19 4.47
N CYS A 264 7.74 5.00 3.84
CA CYS A 264 6.60 4.47 3.09
C CYS A 264 5.51 3.86 3.96
N ALA A 265 5.74 3.73 5.27
CA ALA A 265 4.79 3.19 6.28
C ALA A 265 4.18 1.83 5.85
N VAL A 266 5.03 0.92 5.36
CA VAL A 266 4.63 -0.43 4.95
C VAL A 266 4.52 -1.31 6.19
N ARG A 267 3.31 -1.85 6.42
CA ARG A 267 3.02 -2.75 7.55
C ARG A 267 1.75 -3.52 7.24
N PHE A 268 1.75 -4.83 7.46
CA PHE A 268 0.55 -5.65 7.31
C PHE A 268 -0.27 -5.67 8.61
N VAL A 269 -1.56 -5.39 8.47
CA VAL A 269 -2.57 -5.64 9.51
C VAL A 269 -3.75 -6.33 8.84
N ASN A 270 -4.18 -7.47 9.36
CA ASN A 270 -5.29 -8.22 8.77
C ASN A 270 -6.60 -7.40 8.74
N ALA A 271 -7.54 -7.86 7.93
CA ALA A 271 -8.76 -7.12 7.64
C ALA A 271 -9.59 -6.78 8.88
N LEU A 272 -9.72 -7.73 9.81
CA LEU A 272 -10.54 -7.54 11.00
C LEU A 272 -9.90 -6.59 12.00
N ASP A 273 -8.58 -6.72 12.23
CA ASP A 273 -7.84 -5.86 13.14
C ASP A 273 -7.72 -4.42 12.60
N ALA A 274 -7.72 -4.26 11.28
CA ALA A 274 -7.68 -2.95 10.62
C ALA A 274 -9.07 -2.28 10.49
N ARG A 275 -10.16 -3.01 10.73
CA ARG A 275 -11.54 -2.59 10.41
C ARG A 275 -11.90 -1.25 11.03
N GLU A 276 -11.64 -1.05 12.30
CA GLU A 276 -11.98 0.21 13.00
C GLU A 276 -11.30 1.40 12.34
N GLN A 277 -10.02 1.27 11.98
CA GLN A 277 -9.27 2.34 11.33
C GLN A 277 -9.70 2.54 9.87
N ILE A 278 -10.12 1.49 9.15
CA ILE A 278 -10.71 1.60 7.81
C ILE A 278 -12.02 2.40 7.88
N GLU A 279 -12.90 2.05 8.81
CA GLU A 279 -14.18 2.73 9.01
C GLU A 279 -13.99 4.18 9.46
N PHE A 280 -12.99 4.45 10.32
CA PHE A 280 -12.61 5.81 10.69
C PHE A 280 -12.15 6.62 9.46
N THR A 281 -11.23 6.08 8.66
CA THR A 281 -10.76 6.75 7.43
C THR A 281 -11.91 6.98 6.45
N ALA A 282 -12.84 6.00 6.31
CA ALA A 282 -14.02 6.14 5.47
C ALA A 282 -14.94 7.28 5.93
N ASN A 283 -15.10 7.49 7.25
CA ASN A 283 -15.91 8.57 7.80
C ASN A 283 -15.34 9.97 7.56
N ILE A 284 -14.05 10.10 7.22
CA ILE A 284 -13.48 11.38 6.78
C ILE A 284 -14.11 11.83 5.46
N ASP A 285 -14.30 10.89 4.51
CA ASP A 285 -15.02 11.14 3.25
C ASP A 285 -15.70 9.87 2.72
N LEU A 286 -16.93 9.64 3.15
CA LEU A 286 -17.74 8.48 2.72
C LEU A 286 -17.96 8.43 1.20
N SER A 287 -17.91 9.56 0.49
CA SER A 287 -18.09 9.58 -0.96
C SER A 287 -17.01 8.76 -1.70
N GLN A 288 -15.81 8.73 -1.14
CA GLN A 288 -14.69 7.94 -1.64
C GLN A 288 -14.93 6.42 -1.47
N PHE A 289 -15.77 6.02 -0.54
CA PHE A 289 -16.16 4.63 -0.26
C PHE A 289 -17.51 4.23 -0.87
N GLY A 290 -18.05 5.06 -1.80
CA GLY A 290 -19.34 4.83 -2.43
C GLY A 290 -20.52 5.25 -1.56
N GLY A 291 -20.33 6.19 -0.64
CA GLY A 291 -21.37 6.85 0.15
C GLY A 291 -21.81 6.08 1.41
N ALA A 292 -21.12 5.02 1.81
CA ALA A 292 -21.32 4.33 3.09
C ALA A 292 -20.07 3.54 3.51
N LEU A 293 -20.04 3.11 4.77
CA LEU A 293 -19.03 2.18 5.28
C LEU A 293 -19.04 0.86 4.50
N PRO A 294 -17.89 0.17 4.39
CA PRO A 294 -17.84 -1.17 3.83
C PRO A 294 -18.73 -2.15 4.60
N ALA A 295 -19.39 -3.06 3.91
CA ALA A 295 -20.20 -4.10 4.52
C ALA A 295 -19.33 -5.19 5.18
N ASP A 296 -19.92 -5.98 6.09
CA ASP A 296 -19.19 -7.00 6.84
C ASP A 296 -18.53 -8.06 5.93
N ASP A 297 -19.19 -8.44 4.84
CA ASP A 297 -18.74 -9.43 3.88
C ASP A 297 -17.61 -8.95 2.96
N PHE A 298 -17.31 -7.65 2.98
CA PHE A 298 -16.14 -7.09 2.29
C PHE A 298 -14.82 -7.50 2.94
N TYR A 299 -14.81 -7.76 4.23
CA TYR A 299 -13.61 -8.15 4.97
C TYR A 299 -13.40 -9.65 4.86
N TYR A 300 -12.25 -10.07 4.33
CA TYR A 300 -11.87 -11.48 4.30
C TYR A 300 -11.50 -11.96 5.70
N VAL A 301 -12.09 -13.07 6.11
CA VAL A 301 -11.76 -13.79 7.34
C VAL A 301 -11.21 -15.15 6.93
N ALA A 302 -9.97 -15.44 7.31
CA ALA A 302 -9.42 -16.79 7.14
C ALA A 302 -10.13 -17.73 8.12
N GLU A 303 -10.74 -18.79 7.60
CA GLU A 303 -11.32 -19.87 8.42
C GLU A 303 -10.24 -20.80 8.96
#